data_e4ce9fcc299d37df270703db5e4741e2
#
_entry.id   e4ce9fcc299d37df270703db5e4741e2
#
_cell.length_a   1.000
_cell.length_b   1.000
_cell.length_c   1.000
_cell.angle_alpha   90.00
_cell.angle_beta   90.00
_cell.angle_gamma   90.00
#
_symmetry.space_group_name_H-M   'P 1'
#
loop_
_entity.id
_entity.type
_entity.pdbx_description
1 polymer ?
#
loop_
_entity_poly.entity_id
_entity_poly.type
_entity_poly.pdbx_seq_one_letter_code
_entity_poly.pdbx_strand_id
1 'polypeptide(L)'
;LGAWVFPAARERGIQRQDVLFSLAASFVFTFMFYMNRLLGQHVLLNFVTGRYHQPRVEERVFLFIDMEGSTGFAERLGALAFHRLLNRFVVDLTGPIAAARGEIHRYVGDELIATWKLADGIADARCITACFAAIDLLALQAPVYQREFGAPVRFRAGLHCGPVVTGEMGSAKLEIVFLGDTVNTAARIQEFSRQTGDRVLASADLIDRLELPPGIVKRSLGDLRLRGKENDVALYALTRVAASAESSPTKQPAADIERVA
;
A
#
# COMPACT_ATOMS: atom_id res chain seq x y z
N LEU A 1 -49.64 25.70 30.63
CA LEU A 1 -49.39 24.36 30.10
C LEU A 1 -49.82 24.39 28.62
N GLY A 2 -48.86 24.75 27.72
CA GLY A 2 -49.06 24.79 26.27
C GLY A 2 -48.76 23.40 25.69
N ALA A 3 -49.80 22.72 25.20
CA ALA A 3 -49.66 21.49 24.43
C ALA A 3 -49.13 21.83 23.04
N TRP A 4 -47.93 21.36 22.72
CA TRP A 4 -47.39 21.35 21.38
C TRP A 4 -48.20 20.34 20.56
N VAL A 5 -49.11 20.80 19.72
CA VAL A 5 -49.79 19.96 18.73
C VAL A 5 -48.84 19.81 17.55
N PHE A 6 -48.22 18.67 17.41
CA PHE A 6 -47.52 18.29 16.18
C PHE A 6 -48.58 18.16 15.08
N PRO A 7 -48.43 18.87 13.94
CA PRO A 7 -49.33 18.65 12.83
C PRO A 7 -49.19 17.21 12.36
N ALA A 8 -50.32 16.48 12.29
CA ALA A 8 -50.36 15.12 11.78
C ALA A 8 -49.64 15.06 10.43
N ALA A 9 -48.60 14.26 10.33
CA ALA A 9 -47.92 13.99 9.08
C ALA A 9 -48.96 13.41 8.12
N ARG A 10 -49.35 14.22 7.12
CA ARG A 10 -50.24 13.80 6.06
C ARG A 10 -49.56 12.62 5.35
N GLU A 11 -50.06 11.42 5.52
CA GLU A 11 -49.59 10.23 4.80
C GLU A 11 -49.80 10.48 3.30
N ARG A 12 -48.77 11.05 2.65
CA ARG A 12 -48.71 11.06 1.19
C ARG A 12 -48.41 9.62 0.78
N GLY A 13 -49.41 8.92 0.27
CA GLY A 13 -49.22 7.61 -0.33
C GLY A 13 -48.12 7.69 -1.37
N ILE A 14 -47.28 6.65 -1.44
CA ILE A 14 -46.17 6.52 -2.40
C ILE A 14 -46.70 6.78 -3.80
N GLN A 15 -46.25 7.86 -4.42
CA GLN A 15 -46.65 8.21 -5.79
C GLN A 15 -45.70 7.52 -6.78
N ARG A 16 -46.19 7.27 -8.01
CA ARG A 16 -45.34 6.69 -9.07
C ARG A 16 -44.07 7.50 -9.30
N GLN A 17 -44.11 8.82 -9.11
CA GLN A 17 -42.97 9.72 -9.21
C GLN A 17 -41.91 9.43 -8.15
N ASP A 18 -42.29 9.10 -6.91
CA ASP A 18 -41.38 8.77 -5.82
C ASP A 18 -40.64 7.44 -6.10
N VAL A 19 -41.36 6.47 -6.67
CA VAL A 19 -40.78 5.18 -7.08
C VAL A 19 -39.81 5.36 -8.23
N LEU A 20 -40.18 6.14 -9.26
CA LEU A 20 -39.30 6.40 -10.40
C LEU A 20 -38.05 7.17 -9.97
N PHE A 21 -38.19 8.16 -9.11
CA PHE A 21 -37.09 8.91 -8.56
C PHE A 21 -36.12 8.00 -7.75
N SER A 22 -36.69 7.16 -6.88
CA SER A 22 -35.88 6.21 -6.07
C SER A 22 -35.15 5.21 -6.93
N LEU A 23 -35.77 4.69 -7.98
CA LEU A 23 -35.10 3.78 -8.93
C LEU A 23 -34.00 4.49 -9.71
N ALA A 24 -34.24 5.70 -10.20
CA ALA A 24 -33.23 6.49 -10.90
C ALA A 24 -32.05 6.84 -9.98
N ALA A 25 -32.31 7.29 -8.76
CA ALA A 25 -31.30 7.59 -7.77
C ALA A 25 -30.48 6.35 -7.39
N SER A 26 -31.12 5.21 -7.19
CA SER A 26 -30.45 3.93 -6.92
C SER A 26 -29.57 3.49 -8.09
N PHE A 27 -30.05 3.64 -9.32
CA PHE A 27 -29.28 3.34 -10.51
C PHE A 27 -28.04 4.22 -10.62
N VAL A 28 -28.19 5.54 -10.47
CA VAL A 28 -27.07 6.48 -10.51
C VAL A 28 -26.04 6.17 -9.43
N PHE A 29 -26.50 5.94 -8.19
CA PHE A 29 -25.61 5.58 -7.08
C PHE A 29 -24.84 4.28 -7.36
N THR A 30 -25.54 3.24 -7.80
CA THR A 30 -24.94 1.95 -8.13
C THR A 30 -23.96 2.08 -9.28
N PHE A 31 -24.33 2.81 -10.34
CA PHE A 31 -23.44 3.08 -11.47
C PHE A 31 -22.18 3.82 -11.04
N MET A 32 -22.31 4.90 -10.26
CA MET A 32 -21.16 5.65 -9.72
C MET A 32 -20.26 4.79 -8.85
N PHE A 33 -20.86 3.92 -8.01
CA PHE A 33 -20.10 2.99 -7.17
C PHE A 33 -19.28 2.00 -7.99
N TYR A 34 -19.89 1.37 -9.02
CA TYR A 34 -19.18 0.46 -9.91
C TYR A 34 -18.13 1.16 -10.77
N MET A 35 -18.41 2.35 -11.28
CA MET A 35 -17.45 3.15 -12.03
C MET A 35 -16.24 3.53 -11.19
N ASN A 36 -16.45 3.96 -9.95
CA ASN A 36 -15.34 4.26 -9.03
C ASN A 36 -14.48 3.02 -8.73
N ARG A 37 -15.11 1.83 -8.64
CA ARG A 37 -14.39 0.56 -8.45
C ARG A 37 -13.60 0.14 -9.71
N LEU A 38 -14.14 0.36 -10.90
CA LEU A 38 -13.49 0.02 -12.18
C LEU A 38 -12.33 0.96 -12.52
N LEU A 39 -12.51 2.26 -12.30
CA LEU A 39 -11.51 3.28 -12.62
C LEU A 39 -10.42 3.41 -11.57
N GLY A 40 -10.64 2.89 -10.36
CA GLY A 40 -9.74 3.05 -9.22
C GLY A 40 -10.10 4.25 -8.33
N GLN A 41 -9.46 4.28 -7.15
CA GLN A 41 -9.75 5.30 -6.13
C GLN A 41 -9.43 6.71 -6.67
N HIS A 42 -10.38 7.64 -6.47
CA HIS A 42 -10.27 9.04 -6.85
C HIS A 42 -10.13 9.36 -8.35
N VAL A 43 -9.99 8.37 -9.24
CA VAL A 43 -9.85 8.62 -10.69
C VAL A 43 -11.09 9.32 -11.24
N LEU A 44 -12.27 8.80 -10.93
CA LEU A 44 -13.54 9.40 -11.36
C LEU A 44 -13.68 10.85 -10.87
N LEU A 45 -13.37 11.11 -9.59
CA LEU A 45 -13.44 12.46 -9.02
C LEU A 45 -12.44 13.41 -9.69
N ASN A 46 -11.22 12.94 -9.95
CA ASN A 46 -10.19 13.71 -10.62
C ASN A 46 -10.58 14.06 -12.07
N PHE A 47 -11.22 13.12 -12.80
CA PHE A 47 -11.77 13.39 -14.14
C PHE A 47 -12.91 14.41 -14.10
N VAL A 48 -13.89 14.22 -13.22
CA VAL A 48 -15.04 15.14 -13.12
C VAL A 48 -14.61 16.55 -12.70
N THR A 49 -13.59 16.65 -11.82
CA THR A 49 -13.07 17.96 -11.36
C THR A 49 -12.05 18.56 -12.32
N GLY A 50 -11.62 17.83 -13.35
CA GLY A 50 -10.61 18.28 -14.32
C GLY A 50 -9.21 18.50 -13.70
N ARG A 51 -8.94 17.87 -12.54
CA ARG A 51 -7.75 18.17 -11.73
C ARG A 51 -6.44 17.98 -12.49
N TYR A 52 -6.36 17.01 -13.39
CA TYR A 52 -5.15 16.64 -14.13
C TYR A 52 -5.24 16.89 -15.64
N HIS A 53 -6.24 17.63 -16.11
CA HIS A 53 -6.31 18.09 -17.52
C HIS A 53 -5.06 18.91 -17.91
N GLN A 54 -4.51 19.64 -16.97
CA GLN A 54 -3.22 20.30 -17.13
C GLN A 54 -2.18 19.57 -16.28
N PRO A 55 -1.04 19.16 -16.86
CA PRO A 55 0.05 18.53 -16.11
C PRO A 55 0.52 19.41 -14.96
N ARG A 56 0.79 18.79 -13.81
CA ARG A 56 1.26 19.47 -12.61
C ARG A 56 2.47 18.76 -12.02
N VAL A 57 3.39 19.55 -11.45
CA VAL A 57 4.47 19.00 -10.65
C VAL A 57 3.95 18.76 -9.24
N GLU A 58 4.07 17.53 -8.77
CA GLU A 58 3.69 17.12 -7.41
C GLU A 58 4.85 16.35 -6.77
N GLU A 59 5.04 16.48 -5.46
CA GLU A 59 5.93 15.60 -4.72
C GLU A 59 5.15 14.37 -4.23
N ARG A 60 5.66 13.19 -4.55
CA ARG A 60 5.03 11.92 -4.19
C ARG A 60 6.01 10.90 -3.63
N VAL A 61 5.47 10.00 -2.81
CA VAL A 61 6.15 8.76 -2.42
C VAL A 61 5.66 7.65 -3.34
N PHE A 62 6.58 6.81 -3.82
CA PHE A 62 6.30 5.58 -4.55
C PHE A 62 6.78 4.37 -3.78
N LEU A 63 5.96 3.34 -3.79
CA LEU A 63 6.25 2.01 -3.28
C LEU A 63 6.06 1.01 -4.42
N PHE A 64 7.14 0.39 -4.82
CA PHE A 64 7.15 -0.73 -5.76
C PHE A 64 7.23 -2.03 -4.98
N ILE A 65 6.33 -2.95 -5.24
CA ILE A 65 6.26 -4.26 -4.60
C ILE A 65 6.31 -5.32 -5.71
N ASP A 66 7.20 -6.29 -5.59
CA ASP A 66 7.40 -7.38 -6.55
C ASP A 66 7.36 -8.74 -5.81
N MET A 67 6.61 -9.71 -6.34
CA MET A 67 6.46 -11.03 -5.74
C MET A 67 7.75 -11.84 -5.85
N GLU A 68 8.24 -12.38 -4.75
CA GLU A 68 9.40 -13.26 -4.78
C GLU A 68 9.08 -14.60 -5.43
N GLY A 69 9.88 -14.99 -6.43
CA GLY A 69 9.79 -16.30 -7.07
C GLY A 69 8.55 -16.50 -7.95
N SER A 70 7.96 -15.43 -8.47
CA SER A 70 6.76 -15.46 -9.33
C SER A 70 6.88 -16.39 -10.53
N THR A 71 8.03 -16.41 -11.20
CA THR A 71 8.30 -17.32 -12.33
C THR A 71 8.17 -18.79 -11.92
N GLY A 72 8.76 -19.19 -10.80
CA GLY A 72 8.64 -20.55 -10.30
C GLY A 72 7.23 -20.93 -9.87
N PHE A 73 6.45 -19.96 -9.35
CA PHE A 73 5.01 -20.16 -9.12
C PHE A 73 4.26 -20.35 -10.42
N ALA A 74 4.52 -19.54 -11.45
CA ALA A 74 3.86 -19.63 -12.75
C ALA A 74 4.10 -20.98 -13.44
N GLU A 75 5.36 -21.44 -13.43
CA GLU A 75 5.75 -22.74 -14.00
C GLU A 75 5.09 -23.92 -13.26
N ARG A 76 5.05 -23.89 -11.93
CA ARG A 76 4.50 -24.98 -11.12
C ARG A 76 2.97 -25.03 -11.15
N LEU A 77 2.30 -23.87 -11.11
CA LEU A 77 0.84 -23.79 -10.97
C LEU A 77 0.12 -23.77 -12.31
N GLY A 78 0.78 -23.37 -13.39
CA GLY A 78 0.14 -23.05 -14.66
C GLY A 78 -0.65 -21.74 -14.63
N ALA A 79 -1.00 -21.23 -15.79
CA ALA A 79 -1.50 -19.86 -15.97
C ALA A 79 -2.75 -19.52 -15.12
N LEU A 80 -3.74 -20.39 -15.08
CA LEU A 80 -5.01 -20.11 -14.36
C LEU A 80 -4.83 -20.07 -12.84
N ALA A 81 -4.07 -21.01 -12.27
CA ALA A 81 -3.85 -21.02 -10.84
C ALA A 81 -2.88 -19.89 -10.42
N PHE A 82 -1.89 -19.58 -11.25
CA PHE A 82 -1.02 -18.43 -11.03
C PHE A 82 -1.79 -17.10 -11.08
N HIS A 83 -2.74 -16.92 -12.00
CA HIS A 83 -3.62 -15.75 -12.00
C HIS A 83 -4.43 -15.64 -10.70
N ARG A 84 -4.96 -16.76 -10.17
CA ARG A 84 -5.67 -16.76 -8.87
C ARG A 84 -4.74 -16.37 -7.72
N LEU A 85 -3.51 -16.87 -7.73
CA LEU A 85 -2.47 -16.48 -6.77
C LEU A 85 -2.20 -14.97 -6.81
N LEU A 86 -1.95 -14.42 -8.01
CA LEU A 86 -1.71 -12.98 -8.19
C LEU A 86 -2.89 -12.13 -7.71
N ASN A 87 -4.10 -12.52 -8.07
CA ASN A 87 -5.30 -11.79 -7.66
C ASN A 87 -5.43 -11.77 -6.12
N ARG A 88 -5.20 -12.91 -5.45
CA ARG A 88 -5.21 -12.97 -3.99
C ARG A 88 -4.11 -12.09 -3.39
N PHE A 89 -2.89 -12.20 -3.88
CA PHE A 89 -1.75 -11.40 -3.45
C PHE A 89 -2.04 -9.89 -3.53
N VAL A 90 -2.55 -9.43 -4.66
CA VAL A 90 -2.92 -8.03 -4.87
C VAL A 90 -4.02 -7.59 -3.90
N VAL A 91 -5.04 -8.42 -3.67
CA VAL A 91 -6.13 -8.12 -2.71
C VAL A 91 -5.58 -7.99 -1.29
N ASP A 92 -4.70 -8.90 -0.87
CA ASP A 92 -4.10 -8.87 0.47
C ASP A 92 -3.18 -7.65 0.66
N LEU A 93 -2.49 -7.18 -0.39
CA LEU A 93 -1.66 -5.96 -0.31
C LEU A 93 -2.48 -4.67 -0.31
N THR A 94 -3.61 -4.65 -1.01
CA THR A 94 -4.43 -3.45 -1.18
C THR A 94 -4.98 -2.95 0.16
N GLY A 95 -5.36 -3.85 1.06
CA GLY A 95 -5.90 -3.51 2.38
C GLY A 95 -4.96 -2.62 3.22
N PRO A 96 -3.75 -3.07 3.54
CA PRO A 96 -2.75 -2.28 4.26
C PRO A 96 -2.40 -0.95 3.60
N ILE A 97 -2.28 -0.92 2.27
CA ILE A 97 -1.98 0.31 1.51
C ILE A 97 -3.12 1.31 1.64
N ALA A 98 -4.36 0.88 1.45
CA ALA A 98 -5.54 1.74 1.55
C ALA A 98 -5.75 2.25 2.99
N ALA A 99 -5.55 1.40 4.01
CA ALA A 99 -5.61 1.79 5.42
C ALA A 99 -4.59 2.90 5.77
N ALA A 100 -3.44 2.89 5.10
CA ALA A 100 -2.41 3.91 5.19
C ALA A 100 -2.63 5.11 4.23
N ARG A 101 -3.81 5.25 3.64
CA ARG A 101 -4.18 6.29 2.66
C ARG A 101 -3.32 6.27 1.38
N GLY A 102 -2.78 5.11 1.02
CA GLY A 102 -2.09 4.91 -0.25
C GLY A 102 -3.06 4.70 -1.40
N GLU A 103 -2.67 5.14 -2.57
CA GLU A 103 -3.38 4.95 -3.83
C GLU A 103 -2.67 3.86 -4.63
N ILE A 104 -3.40 2.86 -5.11
CA ILE A 104 -2.84 1.91 -6.07
C ILE A 104 -2.80 2.60 -7.43
N HIS A 105 -1.60 2.74 -7.97
CA HIS A 105 -1.41 3.35 -9.28
C HIS A 105 -1.56 2.33 -10.41
N ARG A 106 -0.87 1.19 -10.30
CA ARG A 106 -0.86 0.20 -11.38
C ARG A 106 -0.47 -1.19 -10.88
N TYR A 107 -0.95 -2.20 -11.63
CA TYR A 107 -0.47 -3.58 -11.56
C TYR A 107 0.25 -3.91 -12.86
N VAL A 108 1.47 -4.44 -12.77
CA VAL A 108 2.29 -4.81 -13.94
C VAL A 108 2.80 -6.24 -13.72
N GLY A 109 2.07 -7.22 -14.25
CA GLY A 109 2.38 -8.62 -13.97
C GLY A 109 2.21 -8.96 -12.49
N ASP A 110 3.30 -9.29 -11.82
CA ASP A 110 3.39 -9.58 -10.38
C ASP A 110 3.84 -8.39 -9.53
N GLU A 111 4.04 -7.24 -10.20
CA GLU A 111 4.40 -5.98 -9.54
C GLU A 111 3.17 -5.13 -9.24
N LEU A 112 3.15 -4.56 -8.02
CA LEU A 112 2.18 -3.58 -7.58
C LEU A 112 2.88 -2.25 -7.32
N ILE A 113 2.35 -1.17 -7.90
CA ILE A 113 2.84 0.19 -7.69
C ILE A 113 1.81 0.97 -6.90
N ALA A 114 2.21 1.41 -5.70
CA ALA A 114 1.41 2.29 -4.87
C ALA A 114 2.06 3.66 -4.72
N THR A 115 1.26 4.68 -4.46
CA THR A 115 1.75 6.05 -4.31
C THR A 115 0.97 6.82 -3.25
N TRP A 116 1.61 7.82 -2.67
CA TRP A 116 1.03 8.82 -1.77
C TRP A 116 1.46 10.20 -2.23
N LYS A 117 0.66 11.22 -1.97
CA LYS A 117 1.20 12.58 -1.89
C LYS A 117 2.25 12.62 -0.80
N LEU A 118 3.33 13.36 -0.98
CA LEU A 118 4.45 13.38 -0.03
C LEU A 118 3.97 13.59 1.41
N ALA A 119 3.16 14.63 1.65
CA ALA A 119 2.65 14.95 2.99
C ALA A 119 1.86 13.80 3.63
N ASP A 120 1.08 13.05 2.84
CA ASP A 120 0.30 11.91 3.34
C ASP A 120 1.19 10.68 3.60
N GLY A 121 2.19 10.45 2.75
CA GLY A 121 3.08 9.30 2.83
C GLY A 121 4.08 9.37 3.99
N ILE A 122 4.61 10.58 4.28
CA ILE A 122 5.56 10.78 5.38
C ILE A 122 4.85 10.94 6.74
N ALA A 123 3.60 11.42 6.77
CA ALA A 123 2.84 11.54 8.00
C ALA A 123 2.72 10.18 8.71
N ASP A 124 3.18 10.11 9.96
CA ASP A 124 3.22 8.87 10.73
C ASP A 124 3.94 7.72 10.00
N ALA A 125 4.85 8.05 9.08
CA ALA A 125 5.55 7.11 8.19
C ALA A 125 4.60 6.11 7.49
N ARG A 126 3.43 6.57 7.01
CA ARG A 126 2.36 5.71 6.47
C ARG A 126 2.83 4.81 5.35
N CYS A 127 3.71 5.30 4.46
CA CYS A 127 4.26 4.48 3.38
C CYS A 127 5.10 3.30 3.90
N ILE A 128 5.87 3.49 4.97
CA ILE A 128 6.65 2.44 5.63
C ILE A 128 5.72 1.50 6.40
N THR A 129 4.79 2.07 7.18
CA THR A 129 3.80 1.30 7.96
C THR A 129 2.96 0.39 7.06
N ALA A 130 2.50 0.90 5.90
CA ALA A 130 1.77 0.11 4.90
C ALA A 130 2.58 -1.09 4.40
N CYS A 131 3.86 -0.88 4.08
CA CYS A 131 4.75 -1.92 3.60
C CYS A 131 4.92 -3.04 4.64
N PHE A 132 5.20 -2.68 5.91
CA PHE A 132 5.38 -3.67 6.97
C PHE A 132 4.07 -4.34 7.39
N ALA A 133 2.94 -3.63 7.39
CA ALA A 133 1.62 -4.23 7.60
C ALA A 133 1.26 -5.25 6.52
N ALA A 134 1.64 -4.99 5.26
CA ALA A 134 1.49 -5.96 4.18
C ALA A 134 2.36 -7.21 4.39
N ILE A 135 3.60 -7.06 4.86
CA ILE A 135 4.48 -8.18 5.23
C ILE A 135 3.84 -9.04 6.33
N ASP A 136 3.32 -8.40 7.38
CA ASP A 136 2.68 -9.09 8.51
C ASP A 136 1.42 -9.84 8.06
N LEU A 137 0.60 -9.21 7.21
CA LEU A 137 -0.60 -9.84 6.67
C LEU A 137 -0.25 -11.09 5.85
N LEU A 138 0.75 -11.02 4.96
CA LEU A 138 1.18 -12.18 4.20
C LEU A 138 1.76 -13.28 5.10
N ALA A 139 2.47 -12.93 6.17
CA ALA A 139 2.95 -13.89 7.15
C ALA A 139 1.78 -14.57 7.88
N LEU A 140 0.76 -13.82 8.26
CA LEU A 140 -0.47 -14.37 8.86
C LEU A 140 -1.23 -15.28 7.89
N GLN A 141 -1.26 -14.92 6.60
CA GLN A 141 -1.93 -15.69 5.55
C GLN A 141 -1.07 -16.86 5.00
N ALA A 142 0.17 -17.02 5.46
CA ALA A 142 1.10 -18.06 4.98
C ALA A 142 0.50 -19.49 4.97
N PRO A 143 -0.27 -19.93 5.99
CA PRO A 143 -0.90 -21.26 5.97
C PRO A 143 -1.95 -21.40 4.87
N VAL A 144 -2.64 -20.33 4.51
CA VAL A 144 -3.64 -20.33 3.44
C VAL A 144 -2.95 -20.44 2.08
N TYR A 145 -1.90 -19.63 1.85
CA TYR A 145 -1.09 -19.71 0.63
C TYR A 145 -0.43 -21.08 0.47
N GLN A 146 0.09 -21.63 1.57
CA GLN A 146 0.66 -23.00 1.56
C GLN A 146 -0.37 -24.05 1.12
N ARG A 147 -1.59 -23.98 1.65
CA ARG A 147 -2.65 -24.93 1.33
C ARG A 147 -3.17 -24.77 -0.11
N GLU A 148 -3.36 -23.53 -0.58
CA GLU A 148 -4.00 -23.27 -1.87
C GLU A 148 -3.01 -23.29 -3.04
N PHE A 149 -1.75 -22.88 -2.82
CA PHE A 149 -0.75 -22.70 -3.87
C PHE A 149 0.57 -23.44 -3.63
N GLY A 150 0.67 -24.20 -2.54
CA GLY A 150 1.80 -25.06 -2.24
C GLY A 150 3.03 -24.37 -1.62
N ALA A 151 3.00 -23.06 -1.44
CA ALA A 151 4.05 -22.32 -0.76
C ALA A 151 3.57 -20.95 -0.23
N PRO A 152 4.15 -20.42 0.86
CA PRO A 152 3.89 -19.06 1.30
C PRO A 152 4.44 -18.06 0.30
N VAL A 153 3.77 -16.91 0.18
CA VAL A 153 4.17 -15.81 -0.71
C VAL A 153 4.91 -14.74 0.08
N ARG A 154 5.92 -14.17 -0.54
CA ARG A 154 6.70 -13.04 -0.04
C ARG A 154 6.88 -12.02 -1.14
N PHE A 155 7.30 -10.81 -0.78
CA PHE A 155 7.62 -9.78 -1.74
C PHE A 155 8.89 -9.02 -1.36
N ARG A 156 9.43 -8.30 -2.34
CA ARG A 156 10.44 -7.26 -2.17
C ARG A 156 9.84 -5.90 -2.47
N ALA A 157 10.33 -4.89 -1.78
CA ALA A 157 9.80 -3.54 -1.90
C ALA A 157 10.92 -2.51 -2.04
N GLY A 158 10.66 -1.50 -2.86
CA GLY A 158 11.49 -0.31 -3.02
C GLY A 158 10.66 0.95 -2.79
N LEU A 159 11.15 1.85 -1.92
CA LEU A 159 10.50 3.11 -1.62
C LEU A 159 11.40 4.30 -1.97
N HIS A 160 10.80 5.28 -2.61
CA HIS A 160 11.47 6.55 -2.92
C HIS A 160 10.45 7.70 -2.96
N CYS A 161 10.90 8.92 -2.73
CA CYS A 161 10.07 10.10 -2.89
C CYS A 161 10.79 11.17 -3.71
N GLY A 162 10.01 12.00 -4.36
CA GLY A 162 10.51 13.13 -5.11
C GLY A 162 9.45 13.74 -6.03
N PRO A 163 9.85 14.74 -6.85
CA PRO A 163 8.97 15.42 -7.77
C PRO A 163 8.61 14.51 -8.96
N VAL A 164 7.35 14.58 -9.38
CA VAL A 164 6.82 13.95 -10.60
C VAL A 164 5.90 14.92 -11.32
N VAL A 165 5.80 14.78 -12.63
CA VAL A 165 4.75 15.43 -13.42
C VAL A 165 3.56 14.49 -13.45
N THR A 166 2.42 14.92 -12.91
CA THR A 166 1.16 14.19 -12.93
C THR A 166 0.23 14.83 -13.95
N GLY A 167 -0.32 14.05 -14.86
CA GLY A 167 -1.23 14.54 -15.89
C GLY A 167 -1.98 13.41 -16.57
N GLU A 168 -3.02 13.77 -17.32
CA GLU A 168 -3.73 12.84 -18.20
C GLU A 168 -2.93 12.56 -19.45
N MET A 169 -2.91 11.31 -19.87
CA MET A 169 -2.26 10.87 -21.09
C MET A 169 -3.15 9.89 -21.86
N GLY A 170 -3.15 9.99 -23.17
CA GLY A 170 -3.87 9.13 -24.09
C GLY A 170 -5.03 9.84 -24.79
N SER A 171 -5.58 9.20 -25.82
CA SER A 171 -6.75 9.70 -26.58
C SER A 171 -7.88 8.67 -26.59
N ALA A 172 -7.59 7.42 -26.92
CA ALA A 172 -8.57 6.35 -26.93
C ALA A 172 -8.86 5.82 -25.51
N LYS A 173 -7.85 5.87 -24.64
CA LYS A 173 -7.93 5.57 -23.22
C LYS A 173 -7.15 6.63 -22.47
N LEU A 174 -7.83 7.38 -21.60
CA LEU A 174 -7.19 8.35 -20.73
C LEU A 174 -6.73 7.68 -19.43
N GLU A 175 -5.47 7.86 -19.09
CA GLU A 175 -4.88 7.42 -17.84
C GLU A 175 -4.19 8.59 -17.13
N ILE A 176 -4.26 8.61 -15.79
CA ILE A 176 -3.42 9.51 -15.00
C ILE A 176 -2.05 8.85 -14.90
N VAL A 177 -1.03 9.54 -15.39
CA VAL A 177 0.35 9.06 -15.41
C VAL A 177 1.24 9.92 -14.54
N PHE A 178 2.26 9.29 -13.96
CA PHE A 178 3.34 9.95 -13.24
C PHE A 178 4.61 9.84 -14.05
N LEU A 179 5.16 10.99 -14.47
CA LEU A 179 6.37 11.07 -15.26
C LEU A 179 7.49 11.73 -14.44
N GLY A 180 8.66 11.16 -14.49
CA GLY A 180 9.83 11.70 -13.82
C GLY A 180 10.80 10.62 -13.34
N ASP A 181 11.99 11.06 -12.98
CA ASP A 181 13.05 10.19 -12.50
C ASP A 181 12.71 9.48 -11.18
N THR A 182 11.86 10.09 -10.36
CA THR A 182 11.38 9.57 -9.06
C THR A 182 10.75 8.17 -9.22
N VAL A 183 9.88 7.98 -10.20
CA VAL A 183 9.21 6.69 -10.46
C VAL A 183 10.24 5.63 -10.84
N ASN A 184 11.14 5.98 -11.77
CA ASN A 184 12.21 5.08 -12.22
C ASN A 184 13.19 4.72 -11.10
N THR A 185 13.49 5.68 -10.22
CA THR A 185 14.36 5.45 -9.06
C THR A 185 13.74 4.46 -8.08
N ALA A 186 12.43 4.62 -7.75
CA ALA A 186 11.73 3.68 -6.89
C ALA A 186 11.73 2.26 -7.46
N ALA A 187 11.48 2.10 -8.75
CA ALA A 187 11.54 0.82 -9.45
C ALA A 187 12.94 0.18 -9.34
N ARG A 188 14.00 0.96 -9.58
CA ARG A 188 15.39 0.46 -9.48
C ARG A 188 15.81 0.10 -8.07
N ILE A 189 15.32 0.82 -7.06
CA ILE A 189 15.53 0.47 -5.65
C ILE A 189 14.89 -0.90 -5.36
N GLN A 190 13.68 -1.14 -5.86
CA GLN A 190 13.03 -2.43 -5.72
C GLN A 190 13.82 -3.55 -6.43
N GLU A 191 14.25 -3.32 -7.68
CA GLU A 191 15.07 -4.27 -8.42
C GLU A 191 16.41 -4.59 -7.69
N PHE A 192 17.04 -3.56 -7.09
CA PHE A 192 18.29 -3.70 -6.35
C PHE A 192 18.15 -4.56 -5.09
N SER A 193 16.95 -4.66 -4.50
CA SER A 193 16.69 -5.52 -3.34
C SER A 193 16.98 -7.01 -3.61
N ARG A 194 16.95 -7.42 -4.90
CA ARG A 194 17.33 -8.78 -5.29
C ARG A 194 18.83 -9.06 -5.10
N GLN A 195 19.67 -8.03 -5.22
CA GLN A 195 21.12 -8.15 -5.09
C GLN A 195 21.58 -8.11 -3.64
N THR A 196 20.92 -7.31 -2.80
CA THR A 196 21.27 -7.19 -1.37
C THR A 196 20.70 -8.31 -0.51
N GLY A 197 19.66 -8.99 -0.99
CA GLY A 197 18.89 -9.95 -0.20
C GLY A 197 17.94 -9.32 0.81
N ASP A 198 17.97 -7.98 0.95
CA ASP A 198 17.05 -7.25 1.82
C ASP A 198 15.67 -7.13 1.17
N ARG A 199 14.62 -7.29 1.95
CA ARG A 199 13.24 -7.29 1.42
C ARG A 199 12.67 -5.90 1.20
N VAL A 200 13.08 -4.92 2.01
CA VAL A 200 12.55 -3.54 1.95
C VAL A 200 13.72 -2.57 1.90
N LEU A 201 13.80 -1.85 0.80
CA LEU A 201 14.79 -0.79 0.60
C LEU A 201 14.09 0.57 0.47
N ALA A 202 14.73 1.60 0.99
CA ALA A 202 14.26 2.97 0.87
C ALA A 202 15.43 3.92 0.60
N SER A 203 15.19 4.99 -0.18
CA SER A 203 16.17 6.03 -0.39
C SER A 203 16.35 6.90 0.85
N ALA A 204 17.52 7.49 1.00
CA ALA A 204 17.79 8.52 2.01
C ALA A 204 16.83 9.70 1.87
N ASP A 205 16.54 10.13 0.63
CA ASP A 205 15.58 11.21 0.34
C ASP A 205 14.22 11.01 1.03
N LEU A 206 13.76 9.76 1.14
CA LEU A 206 12.52 9.45 1.85
C LEU A 206 12.76 9.35 3.36
N ILE A 207 13.79 8.64 3.78
CA ILE A 207 14.04 8.34 5.20
C ILE A 207 14.35 9.60 6.02
N ASP A 208 15.01 10.57 5.40
CA ASP A 208 15.38 11.83 6.07
C ASP A 208 14.19 12.80 6.24
N ARG A 209 13.04 12.49 5.61
CA ARG A 209 11.80 13.28 5.69
C ARG A 209 10.77 12.72 6.65
N LEU A 210 11.02 11.58 7.30
CA LEU A 210 10.07 10.94 8.20
C LEU A 210 10.78 10.34 9.43
N GLU A 211 10.02 10.12 10.49
CA GLU A 211 10.44 9.32 11.62
C GLU A 211 10.03 7.87 11.40
N LEU A 212 10.98 6.94 11.59
CA LEU A 212 10.68 5.52 11.43
C LEU A 212 9.72 5.04 12.53
N PRO A 213 8.75 4.19 12.19
CA PRO A 213 7.86 3.62 13.20
C PRO A 213 8.62 2.81 14.24
N PRO A 214 8.13 2.73 15.49
CA PRO A 214 8.75 1.91 16.52
C PRO A 214 8.96 0.46 16.07
N GLY A 215 10.12 -0.09 16.39
CA GLY A 215 10.49 -1.46 16.02
C GLY A 215 10.97 -1.63 14.58
N ILE A 216 11.03 -0.56 13.78
CA ILE A 216 11.67 -0.59 12.46
C ILE A 216 13.02 0.10 12.56
N VAL A 217 14.06 -0.56 12.10
CA VAL A 217 15.43 -0.05 12.08
C VAL A 217 15.93 0.07 10.65
N LYS A 218 16.81 1.05 10.43
CA LYS A 218 17.49 1.25 9.16
C LYS A 218 18.96 0.83 9.25
N ARG A 219 19.46 0.18 8.20
CA ARG A 219 20.86 -0.12 7.98
C ARG A 219 21.29 0.55 6.69
N SER A 220 22.34 1.38 6.74
CA SER A 220 22.87 2.03 5.54
C SER A 220 23.49 0.98 4.60
N LEU A 221 23.22 1.13 3.33
CA LEU A 221 23.86 0.39 2.24
C LEU A 221 24.89 1.23 1.50
N GLY A 222 25.06 2.51 1.91
CA GLY A 222 25.94 3.47 1.26
C GLY A 222 25.30 4.11 0.04
N ASP A 223 26.14 4.83 -0.71
CA ASP A 223 25.77 5.47 -1.97
C ASP A 223 25.93 4.46 -3.10
N LEU A 224 24.86 4.22 -3.82
CA LEU A 224 24.80 3.18 -4.84
C LEU A 224 24.43 3.78 -6.20
N ARG A 225 25.21 3.40 -7.20
CA ARG A 225 24.92 3.76 -8.58
C ARG A 225 23.84 2.85 -9.15
N LEU A 226 22.61 3.35 -9.17
CA LEU A 226 21.51 2.64 -9.78
C LEU A 226 21.63 2.69 -11.31
N ARG A 227 21.30 1.58 -11.98
CA ARG A 227 21.41 1.45 -13.42
C ARG A 227 20.75 2.62 -14.16
N GLY A 228 21.53 3.34 -15.03
CA GLY A 228 21.06 4.48 -15.82
C GLY A 228 20.79 5.75 -15.02
N LYS A 229 21.35 5.90 -13.82
CA LYS A 229 21.44 7.16 -13.08
C LYS A 229 22.84 7.72 -13.20
N GLU A 230 22.94 9.05 -13.32
CA GLU A 230 24.22 9.75 -13.31
C GLU A 230 24.73 9.95 -11.87
N ASN A 231 23.81 10.22 -10.92
CA ASN A 231 24.11 10.42 -9.52
C ASN A 231 23.86 9.14 -8.71
N ASP A 232 24.70 8.93 -7.72
CA ASP A 232 24.54 7.88 -6.74
C ASP A 232 23.33 8.20 -5.83
N VAL A 233 22.65 7.16 -5.35
CA VAL A 233 21.51 7.26 -4.45
C VAL A 233 21.88 6.56 -3.15
N ALA A 234 21.84 7.29 -2.04
CA ALA A 234 22.01 6.71 -0.71
C ALA A 234 20.79 5.84 -0.36
N LEU A 235 21.05 4.58 0.02
CA LEU A 235 20.00 3.60 0.32
C LEU A 235 20.09 3.07 1.74
N TYR A 236 18.93 2.74 2.28
CA TYR A 236 18.77 2.04 3.55
C TYR A 236 17.97 0.76 3.35
N ALA A 237 18.46 -0.32 3.96
CA ALA A 237 17.63 -1.51 4.19
C ALA A 237 16.82 -1.31 5.47
N LEU A 238 15.52 -1.58 5.39
CA LEU A 238 14.59 -1.47 6.50
C LEU A 238 14.24 -2.88 7.00
N THR A 239 14.36 -3.09 8.31
CA THR A 239 14.00 -4.36 8.94
C THR A 239 13.23 -4.10 10.22
N ARG A 240 12.36 -5.06 10.60
CA ARG A 240 11.72 -5.05 11.92
C ARG A 240 12.63 -5.75 12.92
N VAL A 241 12.90 -5.11 14.05
CA VAL A 241 13.53 -5.77 15.19
C VAL A 241 12.51 -6.76 15.74
N ALA A 242 12.88 -8.04 15.83
CA ALA A 242 12.08 -9.00 16.58
C ALA A 242 11.93 -8.47 18.02
N ALA A 243 10.70 -8.35 18.51
CA ALA A 243 10.49 -8.06 19.92
C ALA A 243 11.24 -9.13 20.70
N SER A 244 12.35 -8.74 21.32
CA SER A 244 13.08 -9.62 22.24
C SER A 244 12.07 -10.01 23.31
N ALA A 245 11.82 -11.30 23.48
CA ALA A 245 11.04 -11.81 24.57
C ALA A 245 11.58 -11.13 25.83
N GLU A 246 10.73 -10.37 26.51
CA GLU A 246 11.05 -9.71 27.76
C GLU A 246 11.73 -10.74 28.65
N SER A 247 12.96 -10.43 29.07
CA SER A 247 13.72 -11.20 30.01
C SER A 247 12.89 -11.46 31.25
N SER A 248 12.47 -12.70 31.45
CA SER A 248 11.90 -13.15 32.70
C SER A 248 12.84 -12.70 33.82
N PRO A 249 12.35 -12.09 34.91
CA PRO A 249 13.19 -11.70 36.01
C PRO A 249 13.80 -12.99 36.61
N THR A 250 15.10 -13.07 36.56
CA THR A 250 15.89 -14.12 37.21
C THR A 250 15.51 -14.16 38.69
N LYS A 251 14.80 -15.19 39.09
CA LYS A 251 14.59 -15.52 40.51
C LYS A 251 15.96 -15.77 41.10
N GLN A 252 16.46 -14.84 41.89
CA GLN A 252 17.60 -15.09 42.81
C GLN A 252 17.26 -16.26 43.73
N PRO A 253 18.12 -17.27 43.88
CA PRO A 253 17.96 -18.27 44.91
C PRO A 253 18.20 -17.61 46.27
N ALA A 254 17.21 -17.77 47.15
CA ALA A 254 17.34 -17.39 48.55
C ALA A 254 18.51 -18.14 49.17
N ALA A 255 19.48 -17.39 49.74
CA ALA A 255 20.55 -17.96 50.54
C ALA A 255 19.98 -18.49 51.84
N ASP A 256 20.06 -19.79 52.02
CA ASP A 256 19.85 -20.46 53.33
C ASP A 256 20.89 -19.96 54.31
N ILE A 257 20.41 -19.30 55.37
CA ILE A 257 21.19 -19.01 56.55
C ILE A 257 20.94 -20.16 57.51
N GLU A 258 21.83 -21.14 57.48
CA GLU A 258 22.00 -22.11 58.56
C GLU A 258 22.59 -21.40 59.75
N ARG A 259 21.87 -21.32 60.84
CA ARG A 259 22.40 -21.02 62.19
C ARG A 259 22.52 -22.32 62.98
N VAL A 260 23.77 -22.69 63.21
CA VAL A 260 24.18 -23.61 64.23
C VAL A 260 24.04 -22.94 65.61
N ALA A 261 23.34 -23.54 66.51
CA ALA A 261 23.64 -23.75 67.97
C ALA A 261 22.59 -24.68 68.57
#